data_a83f0f5d3b486c7f4e06a579463df1b7
#
_entry.id   a83f0f5d3b486c7f4e06a579463df1b7
#
_cell.length_a   1.000
_cell.length_b   1.000
_cell.length_c   1.000
_cell.angle_alpha   90.00
_cell.angle_beta   90.00
_cell.angle_gamma   90.00
#
_symmetry.space_group_name_H-M   'P 1'
#
loop_
_entity.id
_entity.type
_entity.pdbx_description
1 polymer ?
#
loop_
_entity_poly.entity_id
_entity_poly.type
_entity_poly.pdbx_seq_one_letter_code
_entity_poly.pdbx_strand_id
1 'polypeptide(L)'
;GSGNLGIEALSQGAKYAYFVDKNKKACQIINTNIDMLNIRQGEIFCGDYQKALRDFVLKKISFDIIFLDPPYQTDLVEKSVSFIMKENLLNKKGIIVVESDKLEKVSNFDMLEVVKMKKYGDKWVAILRQI
;
A
#
# COMPACT_ATOMS: atom_id res chain seq x y z
N GLY A 1 8.11 1.27 -6.31
CA GLY A 1 9.32 1.62 -6.93
C GLY A 1 10.41 2.23 -6.07
N SER A 2 10.33 3.53 -5.77
CA SER A 2 11.39 4.25 -5.04
C SER A 2 11.15 4.35 -3.54
N GLY A 3 9.98 3.96 -3.08
CA GLY A 3 9.56 4.13 -1.70
C GLY A 3 9.06 5.54 -1.37
N ASN A 4 8.85 6.38 -2.35
CA ASN A 4 8.49 7.78 -2.14
C ASN A 4 7.23 7.97 -1.32
N LEU A 5 6.20 7.16 -1.52
CA LEU A 5 4.94 7.28 -0.77
C LEU A 5 5.14 7.00 0.72
N GLY A 6 5.87 5.92 1.04
CA GLY A 6 6.15 5.58 2.44
C GLY A 6 7.10 6.59 3.09
N ILE A 7 8.10 7.05 2.37
CA ILE A 7 9.04 8.06 2.87
C ILE A 7 8.31 9.38 3.12
N GLU A 8 7.44 9.79 2.20
CA GLU A 8 6.62 10.98 2.38
C GLU A 8 5.71 10.86 3.60
N ALA A 9 5.08 9.70 3.79
CA ALA A 9 4.26 9.45 4.96
C ALA A 9 5.06 9.62 6.26
N LEU A 10 6.28 9.09 6.31
CA LEU A 10 7.16 9.25 7.46
C LEU A 10 7.51 10.72 7.71
N SER A 11 7.77 11.47 6.64
CA SER A 11 8.08 12.90 6.74
C SER A 11 6.89 13.70 7.26
N GLN A 12 5.66 13.23 7.04
CA GLN A 12 4.44 13.87 7.50
C GLN A 12 3.95 13.36 8.86
N GLY A 13 4.76 12.56 9.55
CA GLY A 13 4.46 12.17 10.92
C GLY A 13 4.05 10.72 11.13
N ALA A 14 4.08 9.88 10.09
CA ALA A 14 3.86 8.45 10.29
C ALA A 14 4.93 7.87 11.20
N LYS A 15 4.54 6.95 12.09
CA LYS A 15 5.46 6.38 13.07
C LYS A 15 6.35 5.31 12.47
N TYR A 16 5.83 4.54 11.51
CA TYR A 16 6.55 3.43 10.92
C TYR A 16 6.01 3.13 9.53
N ALA A 17 6.87 2.70 8.61
CA ALA A 17 6.47 2.33 7.26
C ALA A 17 7.04 0.97 6.89
N TYR A 18 6.20 0.16 6.24
CA TYR A 18 6.60 -1.12 5.66
C TYR A 18 6.56 -1.00 4.15
N PHE A 19 7.65 -1.34 3.50
CA PHE A 19 7.78 -1.30 2.04
C PHE A 19 7.80 -2.73 1.52
N VAL A 20 6.97 -3.01 0.53
CA VAL A 20 6.89 -4.35 -0.07
C VAL A 20 7.06 -4.25 -1.57
N ASP A 21 8.04 -4.95 -2.11
CA ASP A 21 8.26 -5.06 -3.55
C ASP A 21 8.98 -6.38 -3.84
N LYS A 22 8.63 -7.04 -4.93
CA LYS A 22 9.33 -8.27 -5.34
C LYS A 22 10.56 -7.98 -6.19
N ASN A 23 10.67 -6.79 -6.74
CA ASN A 23 11.77 -6.42 -7.62
C ASN A 23 13.00 -6.04 -6.81
N LYS A 24 14.10 -6.77 -7.00
CA LYS A 24 15.33 -6.55 -6.24
C LYS A 24 15.90 -5.16 -6.44
N LYS A 25 15.82 -4.62 -7.67
CA LYS A 25 16.29 -3.27 -7.95
C LYS A 25 15.48 -2.22 -7.23
N ALA A 26 14.15 -2.38 -7.19
CA ALA A 26 13.28 -1.49 -6.44
C ALA A 26 13.61 -1.53 -4.95
N CYS A 27 13.82 -2.72 -4.39
CA CYS A 27 14.21 -2.86 -2.98
C CYS A 27 15.55 -2.18 -2.69
N GLN A 28 16.52 -2.29 -3.59
CA GLN A 28 17.82 -1.61 -3.45
C GLN A 28 17.66 -0.09 -3.46
N ILE A 29 16.82 0.43 -4.35
CA ILE A 29 16.54 1.87 -4.44
C ILE A 29 15.90 2.36 -3.15
N ILE A 30 14.90 1.63 -2.64
CA ILE A 30 14.24 1.98 -1.36
C ILE A 30 15.27 1.99 -0.24
N ASN A 31 16.09 0.95 -0.16
CA ASN A 31 17.12 0.84 0.88
C ASN A 31 18.12 2.00 0.82
N THR A 32 18.56 2.34 -0.39
CA THR A 32 19.48 3.48 -0.60
C THR A 32 18.82 4.78 -0.14
N ASN A 33 17.55 5.01 -0.49
CA ASN A 33 16.84 6.22 -0.10
C ASN A 33 16.66 6.31 1.41
N ILE A 34 16.32 5.19 2.05
CA ILE A 34 16.18 5.11 3.52
C ILE A 34 17.51 5.42 4.20
N ASP A 35 18.60 4.84 3.71
CA ASP A 35 19.93 5.05 4.28
C ASP A 35 20.40 6.50 4.10
N MET A 36 20.21 7.07 2.92
CA MET A 36 20.60 8.45 2.63
C MET A 36 19.86 9.47 3.51
N LEU A 37 18.61 9.17 3.86
CA LEU A 37 17.78 10.05 4.67
C LEU A 37 17.85 9.71 6.16
N ASN A 38 18.67 8.74 6.56
CA ASN A 38 18.81 8.26 7.94
C ASN A 38 17.47 7.85 8.56
N ILE A 39 16.60 7.23 7.77
CA ILE A 39 15.30 6.76 8.24
C ILE A 39 15.49 5.42 8.97
N ARG A 40 15.03 5.37 10.24
CA ARG A 40 15.09 4.16 11.06
C ARG A 40 13.71 3.55 11.30
N GLN A 41 12.65 4.27 10.95
CA GLN A 41 11.27 3.85 11.18
C GLN A 41 10.70 3.16 9.94
N GLY A 42 11.43 2.21 9.36
CA GLY A 42 10.96 1.53 8.18
C GLY A 42 11.60 0.17 7.99
N GLU A 43 10.86 -0.73 7.38
CA GLU A 43 11.32 -2.07 7.01
C GLU A 43 10.98 -2.35 5.55
N ILE A 44 11.87 -3.09 4.88
CA ILE A 44 11.67 -3.50 3.49
C ILE A 44 11.47 -5.02 3.47
N PHE A 45 10.36 -5.45 2.88
CA PHE A 45 10.13 -6.85 2.54
C PHE A 45 10.33 -7.00 1.04
N CYS A 46 11.44 -7.63 0.64
CA CYS A 46 11.74 -7.85 -0.76
C CYS A 46 11.28 -9.26 -1.14
N GLY A 47 10.12 -9.36 -1.76
CA GLY A 47 9.54 -10.63 -2.12
C GLY A 47 8.08 -10.49 -2.52
N ASP A 48 7.39 -11.62 -2.62
CA ASP A 48 5.99 -11.67 -2.99
C ASP A 48 5.11 -10.95 -1.95
N TYR A 49 4.21 -10.09 -2.44
CA TYR A 49 3.30 -9.36 -1.57
C TYR A 49 2.40 -10.28 -0.73
N GLN A 50 2.02 -11.44 -1.27
CA GLN A 50 1.20 -12.42 -0.51
C GLN A 50 1.94 -12.95 0.71
N LYS A 51 3.23 -13.18 0.59
CA LYS A 51 4.06 -13.60 1.72
C LYS A 51 4.19 -12.48 2.76
N ALA A 52 4.37 -11.24 2.29
CA ALA A 52 4.43 -10.09 3.17
C ALA A 52 3.14 -9.92 3.96
N LEU A 53 2.00 -9.99 3.28
CA LEU A 53 0.69 -9.85 3.94
C LEU A 53 0.46 -10.94 4.98
N ARG A 54 0.83 -12.19 4.66
CA ARG A 54 0.72 -13.30 5.63
C ARG A 54 1.62 -13.10 6.84
N ASP A 55 2.82 -12.57 6.63
CA ASP A 55 3.74 -12.24 7.71
C ASP A 55 3.17 -11.19 8.64
N PHE A 56 2.53 -10.16 8.09
CA PHE A 56 1.85 -9.14 8.88
C PHE A 56 0.72 -9.73 9.74
N VAL A 57 -0.05 -10.66 9.18
CA VAL A 57 -1.10 -11.36 9.92
C VAL A 57 -0.51 -12.13 11.10
N LEU A 58 0.55 -12.89 10.84
CA LEU A 58 1.22 -13.69 11.88
C LEU A 58 1.81 -12.82 12.99
N LYS A 59 2.34 -11.67 12.65
CA LYS A 59 2.90 -10.72 13.62
C LYS A 59 1.85 -9.83 14.26
N LYS A 60 0.58 -9.98 13.89
CA LYS A 60 -0.55 -9.17 14.39
C LYS A 60 -0.35 -7.68 14.15
N ILE A 61 0.22 -7.35 12.99
CA ILE A 61 0.40 -5.97 12.56
C ILE A 61 -0.83 -5.51 11.79
N SER A 62 -1.30 -4.29 12.06
CA SER A 62 -2.36 -3.64 11.30
C SER A 62 -1.95 -2.23 10.95
N PHE A 63 -2.62 -1.64 9.97
CA PHE A 63 -2.18 -0.38 9.38
C PHE A 63 -3.28 0.67 9.42
N ASP A 64 -2.86 1.93 9.51
CA ASP A 64 -3.75 3.08 9.38
C ASP A 64 -3.86 3.55 7.94
N ILE A 65 -2.80 3.37 7.16
CA ILE A 65 -2.78 3.74 5.74
C ILE A 65 -2.09 2.62 4.96
N ILE A 66 -2.74 2.18 3.89
CA ILE A 66 -2.18 1.19 2.97
C ILE A 66 -2.21 1.78 1.56
N PHE A 67 -1.04 1.84 0.91
CA PHE A 67 -0.91 2.27 -0.48
C PHE A 67 -0.82 1.04 -1.38
N LEU A 68 -1.67 0.96 -2.39
CA LEU A 68 -1.67 -0.12 -3.38
C LEU A 68 -1.43 0.46 -4.76
N ASP A 69 -0.30 0.10 -5.35
CA ASP A 69 0.11 0.54 -6.70
C ASP A 69 0.67 -0.66 -7.48
N PRO A 70 -0.17 -1.70 -7.71
CA PRO A 70 0.27 -2.89 -8.44
C PRO A 70 0.30 -2.67 -9.96
N PRO A 71 0.91 -3.60 -10.72
CA PRO A 71 0.86 -3.55 -12.18
C PRO A 71 -0.59 -3.52 -12.68
N TYR A 72 -0.86 -2.70 -13.70
CA TYR A 72 -2.22 -2.38 -14.14
C TYR A 72 -2.99 -3.56 -14.73
N GLN A 73 -2.32 -4.49 -15.37
CA GLN A 73 -2.97 -5.59 -16.11
C GLN A 73 -3.23 -6.83 -15.27
N THR A 74 -3.27 -6.67 -13.94
CA THR A 74 -3.45 -7.79 -13.02
C THR A 74 -4.67 -7.57 -12.15
N ASP A 75 -5.12 -8.62 -11.49
CA ASP A 75 -6.19 -8.57 -10.47
C ASP A 75 -5.61 -8.38 -9.06
N LEU A 76 -4.38 -7.87 -8.95
CA LEU A 76 -3.68 -7.73 -7.67
C LEU A 76 -4.37 -6.77 -6.72
N VAL A 77 -4.98 -5.69 -7.23
CA VAL A 77 -5.71 -4.75 -6.37
C VAL A 77 -6.86 -5.47 -5.68
N GLU A 78 -7.69 -6.17 -6.43
CA GLU A 78 -8.86 -6.87 -5.90
C GLU A 78 -8.45 -7.93 -4.88
N LYS A 79 -7.45 -8.74 -5.20
CA LYS A 79 -6.93 -9.78 -4.31
C LYS A 79 -6.34 -9.20 -3.04
N SER A 80 -5.57 -8.12 -3.16
CA SER A 80 -4.94 -7.46 -2.02
C SER A 80 -5.99 -6.86 -1.09
N VAL A 81 -6.96 -6.14 -1.64
CA VAL A 81 -8.03 -5.53 -0.84
C VAL A 81 -8.84 -6.61 -0.12
N SER A 82 -9.21 -7.68 -0.84
CA SER A 82 -9.96 -8.79 -0.24
C SER A 82 -9.20 -9.41 0.92
N PHE A 83 -7.91 -9.66 0.78
CA PHE A 83 -7.08 -10.23 1.83
C PHE A 83 -6.94 -9.26 3.02
N ILE A 84 -6.68 -8.00 2.75
CA ILE A 84 -6.54 -6.95 3.77
C ILE A 84 -7.82 -6.88 4.63
N MET A 85 -8.97 -6.88 4.00
CA MET A 85 -10.25 -6.79 4.69
C MET A 85 -10.57 -8.07 5.46
N LYS A 86 -10.35 -9.23 4.84
CA LYS A 86 -10.61 -10.53 5.46
C LYS A 86 -9.76 -10.74 6.73
N GLU A 87 -8.50 -10.35 6.67
CA GLU A 87 -7.54 -10.59 7.76
C GLU A 87 -7.39 -9.40 8.72
N ASN A 88 -8.23 -8.38 8.58
CA ASN A 88 -8.24 -7.20 9.47
C ASN A 88 -6.90 -6.49 9.54
N LEU A 89 -6.24 -6.33 8.40
CA LEU A 89 -4.98 -5.61 8.32
C LEU A 89 -5.14 -4.10 8.32
N LEU A 90 -6.36 -3.61 8.11
CA LEU A 90 -6.66 -2.18 8.13
C LEU A 90 -7.38 -1.82 9.43
N ASN A 91 -6.87 -0.83 10.15
CA ASN A 91 -7.50 -0.32 11.37
C ASN A 91 -8.85 0.35 11.06
N LYS A 92 -9.75 0.43 12.06
CA LYS A 92 -11.13 0.91 11.87
C LYS A 92 -11.25 2.25 11.14
N LYS A 93 -10.38 3.19 11.46
CA LYS A 93 -10.37 4.51 10.82
C LYS A 93 -9.32 4.60 9.71
N GLY A 94 -8.77 3.47 9.32
CA GLY A 94 -7.73 3.42 8.31
C GLY A 94 -8.26 3.65 6.91
N ILE A 95 -7.34 4.00 6.03
CA ILE A 95 -7.63 4.23 4.61
C ILE A 95 -6.73 3.37 3.73
N ILE A 96 -7.27 3.01 2.57
CA ILE A 96 -6.51 2.39 1.50
C ILE A 96 -6.46 3.38 0.35
N VAL A 97 -5.26 3.65 -0.14
CA VAL A 97 -5.05 4.50 -1.31
C VAL A 97 -4.69 3.59 -2.48
N VAL A 98 -5.54 3.56 -3.49
CA VAL A 98 -5.38 2.68 -4.65
C VAL A 98 -5.12 3.49 -5.90
N GLU A 99 -4.13 3.09 -6.68
CA GLU A 99 -3.86 3.66 -7.99
C GLU A 99 -4.06 2.60 -9.08
N SER A 100 -4.78 2.95 -10.15
CA SER A 100 -4.98 2.06 -11.30
C SER A 100 -5.29 2.88 -12.55
N ASP A 101 -5.15 2.22 -13.71
CA ASP A 101 -5.50 2.79 -15.00
C ASP A 101 -7.00 2.73 -15.29
N LYS A 102 -7.77 1.98 -14.50
CA LYS A 102 -9.20 1.77 -14.71
C LYS A 102 -10.02 2.18 -13.50
N LEU A 103 -11.09 2.94 -13.74
CA LEU A 103 -11.99 3.41 -12.70
C LEU A 103 -12.58 2.27 -11.86
N GLU A 104 -13.06 1.22 -12.50
CA GLU A 104 -13.70 0.10 -11.81
C GLU A 104 -12.75 -0.66 -10.89
N LYS A 105 -11.45 -0.59 -11.12
CA LYS A 105 -10.46 -1.24 -10.25
C LYS A 105 -10.21 -0.50 -8.95
N VAL A 106 -10.63 0.76 -8.86
CA VAL A 106 -10.39 1.58 -7.67
C VAL A 106 -11.67 1.97 -6.94
N SER A 107 -12.85 1.58 -7.45
CA SER A 107 -14.12 2.08 -6.92
C SER A 107 -15.14 0.99 -6.58
N ASN A 108 -14.86 -0.26 -6.84
CA ASN A 108 -15.87 -1.31 -6.75
C ASN A 108 -15.50 -2.38 -5.73
N PHE A 109 -15.61 -2.03 -4.44
CA PHE A 109 -15.29 -2.94 -3.33
C PHE A 109 -16.46 -2.98 -2.35
N ASP A 110 -16.89 -4.19 -1.98
CA ASP A 110 -18.11 -4.41 -1.18
C ASP A 110 -18.08 -3.79 0.20
N MET A 111 -16.95 -3.85 0.89
CA MET A 111 -16.86 -3.42 2.29
C MET A 111 -16.20 -2.05 2.47
N LEU A 112 -15.97 -1.37 1.37
CA LEU A 112 -15.28 -0.10 1.36
C LEU A 112 -16.10 0.94 0.61
N GLU A 113 -16.05 2.18 1.08
CA GLU A 113 -16.62 3.31 0.36
C GLU A 113 -15.51 4.22 -0.17
N VAL A 114 -15.78 4.84 -1.31
CA VAL A 114 -14.85 5.81 -1.90
C VAL A 114 -15.06 7.15 -1.20
N VAL A 115 -14.05 7.60 -0.48
CA VAL A 115 -14.05 8.91 0.19
C VAL A 115 -13.70 10.01 -0.80
N LYS A 116 -12.73 9.74 -1.67
CA LYS A 116 -12.26 10.70 -2.66
C LYS A 116 -11.69 9.94 -3.85
N MET A 117 -11.93 10.46 -5.04
CA MET A 117 -11.37 9.89 -6.26
C MET A 117 -10.94 11.01 -7.19
N LYS A 118 -9.78 10.86 -7.81
CA LYS A 118 -9.26 11.85 -8.74
C LYS A 118 -8.50 11.17 -9.88
N LYS A 119 -8.62 11.75 -11.07
CA LYS A 119 -7.88 11.31 -12.23
C LYS A 119 -6.66 12.18 -12.43
N TYR A 120 -5.50 11.55 -12.59
CA TYR A 120 -4.24 12.21 -12.90
C TYR A 120 -3.71 11.64 -14.22
N GLY A 121 -3.80 12.43 -15.31
CA GLY A 121 -3.48 11.91 -16.62
C GLY A 121 -4.39 10.75 -17.00
N ASP A 122 -3.82 9.58 -17.22
CA ASP A 122 -4.54 8.34 -17.52
C ASP A 122 -4.68 7.40 -16.31
N LYS A 123 -4.36 7.89 -15.13
CA LYS A 123 -4.43 7.10 -13.88
C LYS A 123 -5.53 7.59 -12.96
N TRP A 124 -6.17 6.66 -12.28
CA TRP A 124 -7.16 6.93 -11.24
C TRP A 124 -6.55 6.66 -9.87
N VAL A 125 -6.77 7.58 -8.94
CA VAL A 125 -6.38 7.42 -7.54
C VAL A 125 -7.63 7.54 -6.68
N ALA A 126 -7.88 6.54 -5.85
CA ALA A 126 -9.03 6.52 -4.94
C ALA A 126 -8.56 6.36 -3.51
N ILE A 127 -9.23 7.06 -2.61
CA ILE A 127 -9.08 6.89 -1.17
C ILE A 127 -10.32 6.15 -0.68
N LEU A 128 -10.10 4.99 -0.08
CA LEU A 128 -11.15 4.10 0.38
C LEU A 128 -11.10 3.97 1.90
N ARG A 129 -12.26 3.81 2.53
CA ARG A 129 -12.35 3.49 3.96
C ARG A 129 -13.44 2.46 4.20
N GLN A 130 -13.43 1.83 5.34
CA GLN A 130 -14.47 0.87 5.73
C GLN A 130 -15.81 1.60 5.91
N ILE A 131 -16.86 0.95 5.44
CA ILE A 131 -18.23 1.42 5.63
C ILE A 131 -18.62 1.37 7.11
#